data_4306a5593920e291c982b79d7cf65062
#
_entry.id   4306a5593920e291c982b79d7cf65062
#
_cell.length_a   1.000
_cell.length_b   1.000
_cell.length_c   1.000
_cell.angle_alpha   90.00
_cell.angle_beta   90.00
_cell.angle_gamma   90.00
#
_symmetry.space_group_name_H-M   'P 1'
#
loop_
_entity.id
_entity.type
_entity.pdbx_description
1 polymer ?
#
loop_
_entity_poly.entity_id
_entity_poly.type
_entity_poly.pdbx_seq_one_letter_code
_entity_poly.pdbx_strand_id
1 'polypeptide(L)'
;VLTISVKILSVDQGTSGTKVLLIDGDGQILKRAIREVHVSYDQNGKAEADPIELWNSIRDAILEVSKGEKIDAIGVANQGESILAWDRENGEPLSKVIVWQDSRSLDICNSKREYREFVMDRTGLPIDPYFVAPKMSWLRENYDLKDAVITTTDTWFIFKLTGEFKTDPATASRTLLLDIHNSQWSSELSKIWNIKDTELPQLASNNEIAGTLTATELPELNGIPLVGLIVDQPAALIAEKCLTAGDTKCTFGTGAFLLVNIGTNSKISKSGLSTSIGWSEGGKVSYYWDGQVFAAASAVNWLVEMGFINDARELDSLPIDTEVISTSGFNGFGAPTWQARGTASFSGMTLATTKADLARAVIDGIAAQVGEVIESVRSDGISAKLMRVDGGLTQSKSLVQRTADLSQLDIEIYPHPDATAMGTFALTKSGLTGKTIAESISDWGSDLAVKPSWSKERTSIYMARFRALRDGGVNRSG
;
A
#
# COMPACT_ATOMS: atom_id res chain seq x y z
N VAL A 1 35.50 -14.50 11.46
CA VAL A 1 34.86 -13.27 11.00
C VAL A 1 33.93 -12.85 12.12
N LEU A 2 34.26 -11.77 12.84
CA LEU A 2 33.38 -11.17 13.83
C LEU A 2 32.18 -10.65 13.04
N THR A 3 31.03 -11.30 13.14
CA THR A 3 29.77 -10.81 12.67
C THR A 3 29.45 -9.57 13.51
N ILE A 4 29.63 -8.38 12.98
CA ILE A 4 29.16 -7.15 13.62
C ILE A 4 27.65 -7.32 13.71
N SER A 5 27.16 -7.51 14.93
CA SER A 5 25.69 -7.59 15.17
C SER A 5 25.09 -6.20 14.97
N VAL A 6 24.70 -5.90 13.75
CA VAL A 6 24.00 -4.66 13.40
C VAL A 6 22.63 -4.66 14.05
N LYS A 7 22.21 -3.54 14.66
CA LYS A 7 20.86 -3.34 15.20
C LYS A 7 20.19 -2.18 14.48
N ILE A 8 19.06 -2.45 13.85
CA ILE A 8 18.30 -1.49 13.04
C ILE A 8 16.94 -1.24 13.68
N LEU A 9 16.58 0.03 13.79
CA LEU A 9 15.21 0.45 14.06
C LEU A 9 14.47 0.50 12.73
N SER A 10 13.42 -0.27 12.63
CA SER A 10 12.49 -0.25 11.48
C SER A 10 11.16 0.35 11.90
N VAL A 11 10.82 1.51 11.33
CA VAL A 11 9.60 2.25 11.58
C VAL A 11 8.61 1.96 10.45
N ASP A 12 7.43 1.49 10.81
CA ASP A 12 6.27 1.31 9.93
C ASP A 12 5.18 2.28 10.39
N GLN A 13 5.08 3.43 9.71
CA GLN A 13 4.08 4.44 10.00
C GLN A 13 2.86 4.22 9.09
N GLY A 14 1.87 3.51 9.60
CA GLY A 14 0.61 3.21 8.91
C GLY A 14 -0.52 4.18 9.24
N THR A 15 -1.68 3.98 8.63
CA THR A 15 -2.85 4.87 8.77
C THR A 15 -3.40 4.90 10.19
N SER A 16 -3.56 3.74 10.82
CA SER A 16 -4.17 3.60 12.16
C SER A 16 -3.13 3.47 13.28
N GLY A 17 -1.85 3.59 12.97
CA GLY A 17 -0.80 3.49 14.00
C GLY A 17 0.60 3.38 13.43
N THR A 18 1.55 3.58 14.34
CA THR A 18 2.99 3.41 14.09
C THR A 18 3.47 2.17 14.81
N LYS A 19 4.23 1.34 14.11
CA LYS A 19 4.95 0.19 14.65
C LYS A 19 6.44 0.43 14.51
N VAL A 20 7.20 0.19 15.57
CA VAL A 20 8.66 0.24 15.56
C VAL A 20 9.21 -1.08 16.03
N LEU A 21 10.11 -1.66 15.25
CA LEU A 21 10.81 -2.89 15.56
C LEU A 21 12.30 -2.61 15.73
N LEU A 22 12.91 -3.20 16.74
CA LEU A 22 14.37 -3.38 16.81
C LEU A 22 14.72 -4.75 16.27
N ILE A 23 15.51 -4.79 15.21
CA ILE A 23 15.84 -6.01 14.48
C ILE A 23 17.37 -6.13 14.42
N ASP A 24 17.87 -7.33 14.71
CA ASP A 24 19.30 -7.61 14.60
C ASP A 24 19.74 -7.93 13.16
N GLY A 25 21.05 -8.05 12.95
CA GLY A 25 21.61 -8.32 11.63
C GLY A 25 21.18 -9.63 10.98
N ASP A 26 20.65 -10.57 11.74
CA ASP A 26 20.11 -11.85 11.25
C ASP A 26 18.61 -11.78 10.95
N GLY A 27 17.98 -10.63 11.26
CA GLY A 27 16.54 -10.39 11.01
C GLY A 27 15.65 -10.82 12.17
N GLN A 28 16.22 -11.09 13.35
CA GLN A 28 15.44 -11.42 14.53
C GLN A 28 14.89 -10.14 15.18
N ILE A 29 13.58 -10.13 15.43
CA ILE A 29 12.92 -9.03 16.15
C ILE A 29 13.26 -9.13 17.64
N LEU A 30 14.02 -8.16 18.15
CA LEU A 30 14.45 -8.09 19.54
C LEU A 30 13.44 -7.37 20.43
N LYS A 31 12.87 -6.27 19.93
CA LYS A 31 11.86 -5.47 20.64
C LYS A 31 10.81 -4.94 19.66
N ARG A 32 9.62 -4.60 20.19
CA ARG A 32 8.49 -4.07 19.44
C ARG A 32 7.77 -3.03 20.27
N ALA A 33 7.35 -1.92 19.63
CA ALA A 33 6.37 -0.99 20.16
C ALA A 33 5.32 -0.68 19.09
N ILE A 34 4.09 -0.46 19.54
CA ILE A 34 2.96 -0.05 18.68
C ILE A 34 2.29 1.14 19.34
N ARG A 35 1.93 2.13 18.54
CA ARG A 35 1.17 3.32 18.97
C ARG A 35 0.03 3.53 18.00
N GLU A 36 -1.18 3.69 18.52
CA GLU A 36 -2.34 3.99 17.72
C GLU A 36 -2.33 5.45 17.26
N VAL A 37 -2.94 5.68 16.11
CA VAL A 37 -3.19 7.00 15.52
C VAL A 37 -4.65 7.05 15.11
N HIS A 38 -5.36 8.11 15.51
CA HIS A 38 -6.76 8.27 15.22
C HIS A 38 -6.98 9.04 13.92
N VAL A 39 -7.79 8.46 13.03
CA VAL A 39 -8.28 9.12 11.83
C VAL A 39 -9.74 9.45 11.99
N SER A 40 -10.09 10.72 11.80
CA SER A 40 -11.47 11.18 11.78
C SER A 40 -12.03 11.16 10.37
N TYR A 41 -13.27 10.69 10.23
CA TYR A 41 -13.98 10.63 8.96
C TYR A 41 -15.25 11.45 9.04
N ASP A 42 -15.62 12.14 7.96
CA ASP A 42 -16.91 12.83 7.85
C ASP A 42 -17.76 12.29 6.70
N GLN A 43 -19.03 12.71 6.65
CA GLN A 43 -19.98 12.28 5.61
C GLN A 43 -19.67 12.88 4.24
N ASN A 44 -18.77 13.87 4.14
CA ASN A 44 -18.38 14.54 2.90
C ASN A 44 -17.09 13.95 2.31
N GLY A 45 -16.62 12.83 2.85
CA GLY A 45 -15.43 12.13 2.36
C GLY A 45 -14.10 12.71 2.86
N LYS A 46 -14.11 13.53 3.92
CA LYS A 46 -12.88 13.96 4.58
C LYS A 46 -12.34 12.84 5.46
N ALA A 47 -11.03 12.65 5.42
CA ALA A 47 -10.28 11.76 6.29
C ALA A 47 -9.04 12.50 6.81
N GLU A 48 -9.00 12.77 8.11
CA GLU A 48 -7.96 13.60 8.73
C GLU A 48 -7.36 12.96 9.98
N ALA A 49 -6.04 13.13 10.16
CA ALA A 49 -5.34 12.79 11.40
C ALA A 49 -4.69 14.02 12.04
N ASP A 50 -4.41 13.93 13.35
CA ASP A 50 -3.68 14.97 14.05
C ASP A 50 -2.16 14.79 13.79
N PRO A 51 -1.46 15.80 13.24
CA PRO A 51 -0.04 15.68 12.95
C PRO A 51 0.81 15.51 14.21
N ILE A 52 0.40 16.10 15.35
CA ILE A 52 1.12 15.96 16.60
C ILE A 52 0.97 14.55 17.18
N GLU A 53 -0.24 13.97 17.12
CA GLU A 53 -0.45 12.57 17.49
C GLU A 53 0.39 11.65 16.62
N LEU A 54 0.41 11.90 15.31
CA LEU A 54 1.19 11.12 14.36
C LEU A 54 2.69 11.18 14.65
N TRP A 55 3.24 12.37 14.89
CA TRP A 55 4.64 12.52 15.28
C TRP A 55 4.95 11.85 16.62
N ASN A 56 4.11 12.07 17.63
CA ASN A 56 4.27 11.45 18.95
C ASN A 56 4.26 9.93 18.86
N SER A 57 3.42 9.34 17.99
CA SER A 57 3.38 7.89 17.80
C SER A 57 4.72 7.32 17.31
N ILE A 58 5.40 8.03 16.41
CA ILE A 58 6.74 7.65 15.91
C ILE A 58 7.78 7.83 17.02
N ARG A 59 7.86 9.03 17.60
CA ARG A 59 8.83 9.39 18.63
C ARG A 59 8.76 8.44 19.82
N ASP A 60 7.58 8.23 20.40
CA ASP A 60 7.40 7.46 21.61
C ASP A 60 7.66 5.96 21.40
N ALA A 61 7.32 5.43 20.21
CA ALA A 61 7.65 4.07 19.87
C ALA A 61 9.17 3.87 19.65
N ILE A 62 9.84 4.84 19.03
CA ILE A 62 11.32 4.83 18.89
C ILE A 62 11.99 4.86 20.26
N LEU A 63 11.59 5.78 21.15
CA LEU A 63 12.14 5.92 22.51
C LEU A 63 11.99 4.63 23.32
N GLU A 64 10.84 3.97 23.25
CA GLU A 64 10.59 2.72 23.97
C GLU A 64 11.51 1.61 23.49
N VAL A 65 11.60 1.44 22.16
CA VAL A 65 12.34 0.31 21.55
C VAL A 65 13.85 0.51 21.64
N SER A 66 14.33 1.75 21.50
CA SER A 66 15.77 2.07 21.53
C SER A 66 16.37 2.11 22.92
N LYS A 67 15.54 2.18 23.98
CA LYS A 67 16.02 2.33 25.35
C LYS A 67 17.03 1.27 25.76
N GLY A 68 18.25 1.74 26.08
CA GLY A 68 19.36 0.88 26.51
C GLY A 68 20.03 0.06 25.41
N GLU A 69 19.71 0.36 24.15
CA GLU A 69 20.26 -0.34 22.99
C GLU A 69 21.24 0.54 22.22
N LYS A 70 22.25 -0.09 21.63
CA LYS A 70 23.09 0.56 20.63
C LYS A 70 22.44 0.36 19.27
N ILE A 71 22.03 1.46 18.62
CA ILE A 71 21.39 1.46 17.31
C ILE A 71 22.42 1.85 16.25
N ASP A 72 22.44 1.15 15.13
CA ASP A 72 23.39 1.40 14.03
C ASP A 72 22.74 2.15 12.85
N ALA A 73 21.43 2.01 12.65
CA ALA A 73 20.65 2.76 11.64
C ALA A 73 19.16 2.76 11.97
N ILE A 74 18.43 3.66 11.33
CA ILE A 74 16.96 3.72 11.32
C ILE A 74 16.47 3.72 9.88
N GLY A 75 15.37 2.97 9.61
CA GLY A 75 14.64 3.00 8.36
C GLY A 75 13.17 3.34 8.59
N VAL A 76 12.54 3.99 7.61
CA VAL A 76 11.15 4.45 7.72
C VAL A 76 10.36 4.00 6.51
N ALA A 77 9.29 3.26 6.76
CA ALA A 77 8.17 3.12 5.83
C ALA A 77 7.03 4.04 6.26
N ASN A 78 6.36 4.62 5.28
CA ASN A 78 5.22 5.51 5.51
C ASN A 78 3.97 5.03 4.76
N GLN A 79 2.81 5.36 5.32
CA GLN A 79 1.57 5.30 4.56
C GLN A 79 1.67 6.23 3.34
N GLY A 80 1.44 5.72 2.15
CA GLY A 80 1.48 6.53 0.94
C GLY A 80 0.38 7.60 0.91
N GLU A 81 0.52 8.56 0.01
CA GLU A 81 -0.47 9.56 -0.44
C GLU A 81 -1.09 10.47 0.64
N SER A 82 -0.65 10.38 1.88
CA SER A 82 -1.07 11.26 2.98
C SER A 82 -0.19 12.50 3.04
N ILE A 83 -0.79 13.67 3.23
CA ILE A 83 -0.11 14.97 3.12
C ILE A 83 -0.42 15.89 4.30
N LEU A 84 0.45 16.87 4.51
CA LEU A 84 0.17 18.02 5.38
C LEU A 84 0.90 19.27 4.90
N ALA A 85 0.40 20.43 5.32
CA ALA A 85 1.11 21.70 5.21
C ALA A 85 1.90 21.96 6.50
N TRP A 86 3.15 22.42 6.36
CA TRP A 86 4.03 22.69 7.50
C TRP A 86 5.05 23.78 7.19
N ASP A 87 5.58 24.41 8.23
CA ASP A 87 6.62 25.44 8.15
C ASP A 87 7.99 24.78 7.99
N ARG A 88 8.65 25.05 6.87
CA ARG A 88 9.95 24.48 6.53
C ARG A 88 11.11 24.97 7.42
N GLU A 89 10.97 26.10 8.13
CA GLU A 89 12.03 26.63 8.99
C GLU A 89 12.10 25.87 10.32
N ASN A 90 10.94 25.50 10.87
CA ASN A 90 10.86 24.94 12.22
C ASN A 90 10.18 23.56 12.30
N GLY A 91 9.56 23.08 11.19
CA GLY A 91 8.87 21.79 11.15
C GLY A 91 7.48 21.79 11.81
N GLU A 92 6.93 22.96 12.16
CA GLU A 92 5.61 23.04 12.79
C GLU A 92 4.50 22.77 11.76
N PRO A 93 3.52 21.89 12.08
CA PRO A 93 2.40 21.62 11.20
C PRO A 93 1.44 22.80 11.16
N LEU A 94 0.99 23.15 9.95
CA LEU A 94 0.06 24.26 9.68
C LEU A 94 -1.31 23.77 9.21
N SER A 95 -1.46 22.45 9.04
CA SER A 95 -2.75 21.81 8.75
C SER A 95 -2.89 20.48 9.48
N LYS A 96 -4.10 19.90 9.47
CA LYS A 96 -4.27 18.47 9.73
C LYS A 96 -3.59 17.65 8.63
N VAL A 97 -3.26 16.40 8.93
CA VAL A 97 -2.87 15.42 7.91
C VAL A 97 -4.11 15.05 7.11
N ILE A 98 -4.10 15.26 5.80
CA ILE A 98 -5.10 14.72 4.90
C ILE A 98 -4.66 13.31 4.50
N VAL A 99 -5.41 12.30 4.96
CA VAL A 99 -5.07 10.90 4.77
C VAL A 99 -5.41 10.45 3.35
N TRP A 100 -4.75 9.41 2.85
CA TRP A 100 -4.92 8.87 1.50
C TRP A 100 -6.38 8.54 1.12
N GLN A 101 -7.22 8.17 2.10
CA GLN A 101 -8.65 7.86 1.90
C GLN A 101 -9.54 9.09 1.64
N ASP A 102 -8.98 10.29 1.78
CA ASP A 102 -9.72 11.54 1.64
C ASP A 102 -10.13 11.81 0.18
N SER A 103 -11.37 12.14 -0.03
CA SER A 103 -11.93 12.39 -1.36
C SER A 103 -12.34 13.85 -1.62
N ARG A 104 -12.03 14.79 -0.70
CA ARG A 104 -12.44 16.21 -0.81
C ARG A 104 -11.93 16.93 -2.05
N SER A 105 -10.85 16.45 -2.66
CA SER A 105 -10.26 17.02 -3.88
C SER A 105 -10.89 16.51 -5.19
N LEU A 106 -12.03 15.82 -5.13
CA LEU A 106 -12.70 15.24 -6.31
C LEU A 106 -13.05 16.29 -7.37
N ASP A 107 -13.52 17.48 -6.97
CA ASP A 107 -13.86 18.55 -7.91
C ASP A 107 -12.62 19.09 -8.63
N ILE A 108 -11.48 19.14 -7.95
CA ILE A 108 -10.20 19.49 -8.56
C ILE A 108 -9.80 18.44 -9.59
N CYS A 109 -9.93 17.13 -9.28
CA CYS A 109 -9.69 16.06 -10.24
C CYS A 109 -10.58 16.20 -11.47
N ASN A 110 -11.88 16.50 -11.27
CA ASN A 110 -12.84 16.71 -12.34
C ASN A 110 -12.46 17.89 -13.25
N SER A 111 -11.92 18.97 -12.68
CA SER A 111 -11.48 20.15 -13.44
C SER A 111 -10.24 19.88 -14.32
N LYS A 112 -9.50 18.81 -14.05
CA LYS A 112 -8.25 18.43 -14.76
C LYS A 112 -8.42 17.27 -15.74
N ARG A 113 -9.66 16.89 -16.08
CA ARG A 113 -9.97 15.74 -16.97
C ARG A 113 -9.31 15.81 -18.35
N GLU A 114 -9.06 17.01 -18.86
CA GLU A 114 -8.39 17.21 -20.15
C GLU A 114 -6.94 16.70 -20.16
N TYR A 115 -6.28 16.65 -18.99
CA TYR A 115 -4.90 16.18 -18.83
C TYR A 115 -4.79 14.68 -18.57
N ARG A 116 -5.90 13.93 -18.57
CA ARG A 116 -5.95 12.52 -18.15
C ARG A 116 -4.90 11.65 -18.84
N GLU A 117 -4.84 11.73 -20.17
CA GLU A 117 -3.92 10.90 -20.96
C GLU A 117 -2.46 11.29 -20.68
N PHE A 118 -2.16 12.58 -20.61
CA PHE A 118 -0.83 13.07 -20.30
C PHE A 118 -0.36 12.66 -18.90
N VAL A 119 -1.22 12.83 -17.89
CA VAL A 119 -0.90 12.44 -16.51
C VAL A 119 -0.69 10.93 -16.42
N MET A 120 -1.57 10.12 -17.01
CA MET A 120 -1.43 8.67 -17.03
C MET A 120 -0.13 8.23 -17.72
N ASP A 121 0.22 8.81 -18.87
CA ASP A 121 1.45 8.49 -19.58
C ASP A 121 2.70 8.81 -18.75
N ARG A 122 2.72 9.98 -18.08
CA ARG A 122 3.88 10.43 -17.33
C ARG A 122 4.02 9.79 -15.96
N THR A 123 2.91 9.55 -15.28
CA THR A 123 2.92 9.11 -13.87
C THR A 123 2.57 7.64 -13.68
N GLY A 124 1.94 7.00 -14.67
CA GLY A 124 1.36 5.66 -14.52
C GLY A 124 0.09 5.61 -13.69
N LEU A 125 -0.48 6.77 -13.32
CA LEU A 125 -1.58 6.89 -12.38
C LEU A 125 -2.76 7.65 -13.00
N PRO A 126 -4.02 7.27 -12.69
CA PRO A 126 -5.18 8.05 -13.08
C PRO A 126 -5.25 9.35 -12.26
N ILE A 127 -5.97 10.35 -12.78
CA ILE A 127 -6.35 11.52 -11.99
C ILE A 127 -7.45 11.12 -11.02
N ASP A 128 -7.10 11.01 -9.73
CA ASP A 128 -7.99 10.58 -8.66
C ASP A 128 -7.66 11.29 -7.34
N PRO A 129 -8.63 11.62 -6.48
CA PRO A 129 -8.38 12.23 -5.17
C PRO A 129 -7.53 11.37 -4.23
N TYR A 130 -7.41 10.09 -4.49
CA TYR A 130 -6.51 9.18 -3.78
C TYR A 130 -5.07 9.70 -3.76
N PHE A 131 -4.58 10.26 -4.86
CA PHE A 131 -3.20 10.71 -5.03
C PHE A 131 -2.94 12.11 -4.41
N VAL A 132 -1.67 12.49 -4.37
CA VAL A 132 -1.18 13.64 -3.59
C VAL A 132 -1.53 15.00 -4.20
N ALA A 133 -1.22 15.22 -5.47
CA ALA A 133 -1.31 16.55 -6.09
C ALA A 133 -2.70 17.21 -6.02
N PRO A 134 -3.83 16.49 -6.20
CA PRO A 134 -5.15 17.07 -6.00
C PRO A 134 -5.39 17.58 -4.58
N LYS A 135 -4.89 16.86 -3.56
CA LYS A 135 -4.99 17.27 -2.15
C LYS A 135 -4.11 18.49 -1.86
N MET A 136 -2.90 18.58 -2.45
CA MET A 136 -2.04 19.74 -2.35
C MET A 136 -2.71 20.99 -2.94
N SER A 137 -3.31 20.86 -4.14
CA SER A 137 -4.07 21.95 -4.78
C SER A 137 -5.23 22.39 -3.89
N TRP A 138 -5.97 21.41 -3.31
CA TRP A 138 -7.08 21.72 -2.41
C TRP A 138 -6.62 22.49 -1.16
N LEU A 139 -5.52 22.11 -0.52
CA LEU A 139 -4.96 22.84 0.62
C LEU A 139 -4.61 24.28 0.25
N ARG A 140 -3.99 24.51 -0.91
CA ARG A 140 -3.65 25.84 -1.42
C ARG A 140 -4.86 26.72 -1.67
N GLU A 141 -5.95 26.16 -2.17
CA GLU A 141 -7.17 26.91 -2.48
C GLU A 141 -7.97 27.26 -1.21
N ASN A 142 -7.85 26.48 -0.15
CA ASN A 142 -8.70 26.60 1.04
C ASN A 142 -8.01 27.19 2.28
N TYR A 143 -6.67 27.31 2.27
CA TYR A 143 -5.90 27.87 3.40
C TYR A 143 -4.91 28.92 2.94
N ASP A 144 -4.69 29.96 3.76
CA ASP A 144 -3.61 30.93 3.54
C ASP A 144 -2.27 30.33 3.99
N LEU A 145 -1.59 29.64 3.10
CA LEU A 145 -0.38 28.86 3.33
C LEU A 145 0.84 29.50 2.64
N LYS A 146 1.00 30.82 2.71
CA LYS A 146 2.01 31.59 1.93
C LYS A 146 3.44 31.07 2.08
N ASP A 147 3.83 30.72 3.29
CA ASP A 147 5.21 30.33 3.63
C ASP A 147 5.32 28.82 3.97
N ALA A 148 4.22 28.07 3.84
CA ALA A 148 4.19 26.63 4.07
C ALA A 148 4.65 25.85 2.85
N VAL A 149 5.31 24.73 3.12
CA VAL A 149 5.45 23.64 2.15
C VAL A 149 4.34 22.62 2.39
N ILE A 150 3.85 22.02 1.32
CA ILE A 150 2.90 20.90 1.40
C ILE A 150 3.61 19.68 0.85
N THR A 151 3.75 18.63 1.67
CA THR A 151 4.47 17.43 1.28
C THR A 151 3.71 16.19 1.75
N THR A 152 4.15 15.04 1.28
CA THR A 152 3.82 13.77 1.89
C THR A 152 4.38 13.70 3.33
N THR A 153 3.75 12.88 4.17
CA THR A 153 4.09 12.78 5.61
C THR A 153 5.51 12.30 5.86
N ASP A 154 6.07 11.46 4.99
CA ASP A 154 7.46 11.00 5.07
C ASP A 154 8.46 12.15 5.03
N THR A 155 8.30 13.11 4.10
CA THR A 155 9.17 14.28 4.02
C THR A 155 9.19 15.07 5.33
N TRP A 156 8.04 15.23 5.97
CA TRP A 156 7.92 15.89 7.26
C TRP A 156 8.60 15.09 8.37
N PHE A 157 8.43 13.75 8.41
CA PHE A 157 9.12 12.89 9.38
C PHE A 157 10.63 12.93 9.21
N ILE A 158 11.12 12.86 7.97
CA ILE A 158 12.54 12.96 7.66
C ILE A 158 13.09 14.28 8.15
N PHE A 159 12.38 15.40 7.90
CA PHE A 159 12.76 16.70 8.39
C PHE A 159 12.80 16.77 9.94
N LYS A 160 11.79 16.26 10.62
CA LYS A 160 11.73 16.17 12.09
C LYS A 160 12.86 15.33 12.68
N LEU A 161 13.27 14.29 11.99
CA LEU A 161 14.33 13.39 12.45
C LEU A 161 15.75 13.94 12.14
N THR A 162 15.94 14.58 10.98
CA THR A 162 17.28 14.86 10.44
C THR A 162 17.52 16.31 10.05
N GLY A 163 16.47 17.11 9.89
CA GLY A 163 16.56 18.46 9.28
C GLY A 163 16.65 18.46 7.74
N GLU A 164 16.65 17.27 7.11
CA GLU A 164 16.74 17.15 5.64
C GLU A 164 15.37 17.24 4.98
N PHE A 165 15.30 17.92 3.83
CA PHE A 165 14.06 18.05 3.03
C PHE A 165 14.09 17.05 1.87
N LYS A 166 13.78 15.78 2.17
CA LYS A 166 13.90 14.65 1.24
C LYS A 166 12.68 13.75 1.26
N THR A 167 12.51 13.02 0.17
CA THR A 167 11.59 11.87 0.02
C THR A 167 12.25 10.80 -0.84
N ASP A 168 11.62 9.65 -0.98
CA ASP A 168 12.10 8.55 -1.84
C ASP A 168 11.29 8.47 -3.16
N PRO A 169 11.86 7.83 -4.21
CA PRO A 169 11.18 7.71 -5.51
C PRO A 169 9.89 6.88 -5.46
N ALA A 170 9.78 5.89 -4.56
CA ALA A 170 8.57 5.08 -4.45
C ALA A 170 7.41 5.94 -3.93
N THR A 171 7.61 6.67 -2.82
CA THR A 171 6.63 7.64 -2.30
C THR A 171 6.35 8.74 -3.32
N ALA A 172 7.39 9.32 -3.94
CA ALA A 172 7.24 10.37 -4.94
C ALA A 172 6.44 9.93 -6.17
N SER A 173 6.55 8.66 -6.59
CA SER A 173 5.78 8.14 -7.72
C SER A 173 4.27 8.11 -7.49
N ARG A 174 3.82 8.22 -6.23
CA ARG A 174 2.39 8.26 -5.87
C ARG A 174 1.81 9.68 -5.83
N THR A 175 2.57 10.68 -6.27
CA THR A 175 2.18 12.09 -6.09
C THR A 175 1.42 12.71 -7.24
N LEU A 176 1.42 12.14 -8.44
CA LEU A 176 1.04 12.76 -9.73
C LEU A 176 1.97 13.92 -10.14
N LEU A 177 3.19 13.99 -9.59
CA LEU A 177 4.17 15.05 -9.87
C LEU A 177 5.48 14.50 -10.41
N LEU A 178 5.73 13.18 -10.26
CA LEU A 178 6.95 12.52 -10.73
C LEU A 178 6.71 11.89 -12.10
N ASP A 179 7.64 12.14 -13.04
CA ASP A 179 7.71 11.38 -14.29
C ASP A 179 8.42 10.04 -14.01
N ILE A 180 7.66 8.93 -14.06
CA ILE A 180 8.18 7.60 -13.73
C ILE A 180 9.19 7.06 -14.75
N HIS A 181 9.24 7.62 -15.96
CA HIS A 181 10.15 7.16 -17.00
C HIS A 181 11.61 7.57 -16.74
N ASN A 182 11.81 8.71 -16.09
CA ASN A 182 13.13 9.23 -15.73
C ASN A 182 13.34 9.32 -14.20
N SER A 183 12.30 9.02 -13.41
CA SER A 183 12.29 9.10 -11.94
C SER A 183 12.68 10.49 -11.43
N GLN A 184 12.15 11.54 -12.05
CA GLN A 184 12.38 12.94 -11.70
C GLN A 184 11.06 13.69 -11.56
N TRP A 185 11.06 14.75 -10.75
CA TRP A 185 9.95 15.69 -10.70
C TRP A 185 9.72 16.32 -12.07
N SER A 186 8.47 16.44 -12.49
CA SER A 186 8.08 17.02 -13.77
C SER A 186 7.51 18.42 -13.59
N SER A 187 8.18 19.42 -14.17
CA SER A 187 7.67 20.78 -14.15
C SER A 187 6.37 20.96 -14.95
N GLU A 188 6.09 20.08 -15.91
CA GLU A 188 4.81 20.08 -16.65
C GLU A 188 3.67 19.59 -15.76
N LEU A 189 3.90 18.51 -14.99
CA LEU A 189 2.93 18.02 -14.00
C LEU A 189 2.73 19.05 -12.88
N SER A 190 3.81 19.65 -12.35
CA SER A 190 3.75 20.71 -11.35
C SER A 190 2.87 21.90 -11.80
N LYS A 191 2.96 22.30 -13.07
CA LYS A 191 2.13 23.37 -13.65
C LYS A 191 0.64 22.99 -13.71
N ILE A 192 0.31 21.73 -14.07
CA ILE A 192 -1.08 21.25 -14.09
C ILE A 192 -1.74 21.40 -12.72
N TRP A 193 -0.99 21.09 -11.66
CA TRP A 193 -1.47 21.11 -10.29
C TRP A 193 -1.19 22.43 -9.54
N ASN A 194 -0.61 23.43 -10.22
CA ASN A 194 -0.22 24.71 -9.62
C ASN A 194 0.70 24.56 -8.40
N ILE A 195 1.67 23.64 -8.49
CA ILE A 195 2.70 23.38 -7.48
C ILE A 195 4.02 23.99 -7.96
N LYS A 196 4.76 24.63 -7.08
CA LYS A 196 6.08 25.20 -7.41
C LYS A 196 7.15 24.11 -7.27
N ASP A 197 8.08 24.04 -8.22
CA ASP A 197 9.19 23.08 -8.17
C ASP A 197 10.05 23.23 -6.90
N THR A 198 10.12 24.45 -6.33
CA THR A 198 10.84 24.73 -5.08
C THR A 198 10.18 24.14 -3.83
N GLU A 199 8.95 23.67 -3.94
CA GLU A 199 8.20 23.01 -2.86
C GLU A 199 8.40 21.48 -2.85
N LEU A 200 9.03 20.95 -3.90
CA LEU A 200 9.26 19.51 -4.03
C LEU A 200 10.56 19.11 -3.31
N PRO A 201 10.53 18.05 -2.48
CA PRO A 201 11.71 17.60 -1.77
C PRO A 201 12.74 16.97 -2.71
N GLN A 202 14.00 16.93 -2.27
CA GLN A 202 15.04 16.20 -2.97
C GLN A 202 14.73 14.68 -2.94
N LEU A 203 14.89 14.01 -4.08
CA LEU A 203 14.75 12.56 -4.16
C LEU A 203 16.03 11.89 -3.64
N ALA A 204 15.89 11.01 -2.66
CA ALA A 204 16.95 10.14 -2.16
C ALA A 204 16.67 8.70 -2.60
N SER A 205 17.68 7.96 -3.04
CA SER A 205 17.53 6.55 -3.36
C SER A 205 17.03 5.77 -2.14
N ASN A 206 16.21 4.76 -2.34
CA ASN A 206 15.52 4.08 -1.24
C ASN A 206 16.49 3.47 -0.20
N ASN A 207 17.70 3.08 -0.60
CA ASN A 207 18.71 2.50 0.28
C ASN A 207 19.93 3.41 0.51
N GLU A 208 19.86 4.69 0.19
CA GLU A 208 20.89 5.68 0.50
C GLU A 208 20.71 6.26 1.91
N ILE A 209 21.76 6.89 2.43
CA ILE A 209 21.69 7.67 3.67
C ILE A 209 20.94 8.98 3.32
N ALA A 210 19.72 9.06 3.79
CA ALA A 210 18.88 10.26 3.55
C ALA A 210 19.24 11.41 4.49
N GLY A 211 19.83 11.13 5.63
CA GLY A 211 20.27 12.11 6.62
C GLY A 211 20.87 11.44 7.86
N THR A 212 21.22 12.26 8.83
CA THR A 212 21.70 11.81 10.14
C THR A 212 20.78 12.40 11.20
N LEU A 213 20.38 11.60 12.18
CA LEU A 213 19.47 12.03 13.25
C LEU A 213 20.06 13.21 14.02
N THR A 214 19.26 14.26 14.15
CA THR A 214 19.55 15.49 14.92
C THR A 214 18.35 15.91 15.77
N ALA A 215 17.31 15.08 15.84
CA ALA A 215 16.07 15.37 16.55
C ALA A 215 16.33 15.63 18.03
N THR A 216 16.00 16.84 18.51
CA THR A 216 16.19 17.23 19.91
C THR A 216 15.36 16.39 20.89
N GLU A 217 14.26 15.78 20.39
CA GLU A 217 13.39 14.91 21.15
C GLU A 217 13.95 13.45 21.26
N LEU A 218 15.00 13.12 20.51
CA LEU A 218 15.64 11.82 20.46
C LEU A 218 17.18 11.92 20.65
N PRO A 219 17.67 12.60 21.70
CA PRO A 219 19.09 12.98 21.82
C PRO A 219 20.04 11.78 21.89
N GLU A 220 19.59 10.63 22.42
CA GLU A 220 20.39 9.41 22.51
C GLU A 220 20.63 8.75 21.13
N LEU A 221 19.87 9.14 20.12
CA LEU A 221 19.98 8.65 18.74
C LEU A 221 20.68 9.63 17.79
N ASN A 222 21.15 10.78 18.29
CA ASN A 222 21.86 11.75 17.46
C ASN A 222 23.13 11.12 16.86
N GLY A 223 23.34 11.42 15.58
CA GLY A 223 24.47 10.86 14.81
C GLY A 223 24.16 9.52 14.13
N ILE A 224 23.02 8.89 14.39
CA ILE A 224 22.60 7.65 13.72
C ILE A 224 22.10 7.95 12.30
N PRO A 225 22.53 7.20 11.27
CA PRO A 225 22.07 7.42 9.90
C PRO A 225 20.62 6.98 9.73
N LEU A 226 19.83 7.81 9.04
CA LEU A 226 18.54 7.46 8.47
C LEU A 226 18.79 6.87 7.09
N VAL A 227 18.49 5.58 6.94
CA VAL A 227 18.69 4.79 5.71
C VAL A 227 17.43 3.96 5.50
N GLY A 228 17.04 3.77 4.26
CA GLY A 228 15.84 2.96 3.99
C GLY A 228 14.55 3.76 4.13
N LEU A 229 14.22 4.49 3.07
CA LEU A 229 12.96 5.22 2.92
C LEU A 229 12.10 4.52 1.87
N ILE A 230 10.84 4.28 2.19
CA ILE A 230 9.94 3.59 1.25
C ILE A 230 8.48 3.77 1.66
N VAL A 231 7.57 3.69 0.70
CA VAL A 231 6.14 3.55 0.99
C VAL A 231 5.80 2.11 1.41
N ASP A 232 4.80 1.92 2.25
CA ASP A 232 4.49 0.67 2.96
C ASP A 232 4.30 -0.57 2.07
N GLN A 233 3.53 -0.45 0.98
CA GLN A 233 3.21 -1.59 0.13
C GLN A 233 4.42 -2.14 -0.64
N PRO A 234 5.30 -1.33 -1.26
CA PRO A 234 6.59 -1.77 -1.77
C PRO A 234 7.54 -2.34 -0.71
N ALA A 235 7.52 -1.82 0.53
CA ALA A 235 8.30 -2.42 1.60
C ALA A 235 7.88 -3.88 1.84
N ALA A 236 6.58 -4.14 1.94
CA ALA A 236 6.06 -5.50 2.07
C ALA A 236 6.42 -6.38 0.84
N LEU A 237 6.37 -5.82 -0.37
CA LEU A 237 6.80 -6.52 -1.59
C LEU A 237 8.25 -7.01 -1.50
N ILE A 238 9.16 -6.18 -0.92
CA ILE A 238 10.56 -6.56 -0.64
C ILE A 238 10.62 -7.70 0.38
N ALA A 239 9.95 -7.56 1.54
CA ALA A 239 9.96 -8.57 2.59
C ALA A 239 9.52 -9.94 2.08
N GLU A 240 8.54 -9.96 1.23
CA GLU A 240 7.98 -11.16 0.64
C GLU A 240 8.81 -11.69 -0.55
N LYS A 241 10.03 -11.19 -0.75
CA LYS A 241 10.95 -11.60 -1.84
C LYS A 241 10.34 -11.45 -3.25
N CYS A 242 9.42 -10.51 -3.43
CA CYS A 242 8.83 -10.21 -4.74
C CYS A 242 9.74 -9.27 -5.55
N LEU A 243 10.95 -9.71 -5.90
CA LEU A 243 12.02 -8.88 -6.42
C LEU A 243 12.18 -8.91 -7.94
N THR A 244 11.54 -9.86 -8.62
CA THR A 244 11.68 -10.05 -10.06
C THR A 244 10.33 -9.94 -10.78
N ALA A 245 10.38 -9.63 -12.08
CA ALA A 245 9.17 -9.49 -12.89
C ALA A 245 8.30 -10.76 -12.84
N GLY A 246 7.02 -10.56 -12.50
CA GLY A 246 6.02 -11.60 -12.31
C GLY A 246 5.86 -12.07 -10.86
N ASP A 247 6.77 -11.68 -9.95
CA ASP A 247 6.56 -11.90 -8.52
C ASP A 247 5.40 -11.04 -8.04
N THR A 248 4.51 -11.63 -7.27
CA THR A 248 3.23 -11.03 -6.89
C THR A 248 2.99 -11.16 -5.41
N LYS A 249 2.51 -10.09 -4.78
CA LYS A 249 1.99 -10.13 -3.42
C LYS A 249 0.54 -9.66 -3.34
N CYS A 250 -0.21 -10.12 -2.34
CA CYS A 250 -1.53 -9.62 -2.02
C CYS A 250 -1.73 -9.51 -0.51
N THR A 251 -1.86 -8.29 -0.01
CA THR A 251 -2.16 -8.04 1.41
C THR A 251 -3.66 -8.02 1.63
N PHE A 252 -4.19 -8.93 2.45
CA PHE A 252 -5.59 -8.98 2.84
C PHE A 252 -5.82 -8.25 4.17
N GLY A 253 -6.01 -6.93 4.08
CA GLY A 253 -6.41 -6.05 5.18
C GLY A 253 -7.89 -5.66 5.09
N THR A 254 -8.24 -4.42 5.45
CA THR A 254 -9.60 -3.85 5.27
C THR A 254 -10.09 -4.01 3.84
N GLY A 255 -9.24 -3.72 2.86
CA GLY A 255 -9.33 -4.13 1.47
C GLY A 255 -8.27 -5.19 1.14
N ALA A 256 -8.10 -5.52 -0.14
CA ALA A 256 -6.97 -6.30 -0.61
C ALA A 256 -6.14 -5.48 -1.61
N PHE A 257 -4.83 -5.46 -1.41
CA PHE A 257 -3.87 -4.71 -2.22
C PHE A 257 -2.92 -5.68 -2.90
N LEU A 258 -3.04 -5.77 -4.21
CA LEU A 258 -2.24 -6.69 -5.02
C LEU A 258 -1.18 -5.90 -5.78
N LEU A 259 0.08 -6.24 -5.56
CA LEU A 259 1.21 -5.65 -6.28
C LEU A 259 1.93 -6.73 -7.08
N VAL A 260 2.27 -6.39 -8.31
CA VAL A 260 3.04 -7.26 -9.20
C VAL A 260 4.30 -6.54 -9.64
N ASN A 261 5.46 -7.07 -9.31
CA ASN A 261 6.73 -6.57 -9.81
C ASN A 261 6.77 -6.72 -11.34
N ILE A 262 7.03 -5.65 -12.08
CA ILE A 262 7.13 -5.65 -13.53
C ILE A 262 8.57 -5.49 -14.06
N GLY A 263 9.54 -5.53 -13.16
CA GLY A 263 10.96 -5.37 -13.48
C GLY A 263 11.37 -3.91 -13.58
N THR A 264 12.36 -3.64 -14.44
CA THR A 264 13.01 -2.33 -14.54
C THR A 264 12.47 -1.41 -15.63
N ASN A 265 11.39 -1.80 -16.30
CA ASN A 265 10.76 -0.99 -17.34
C ASN A 265 9.50 -0.33 -16.79
N SER A 266 9.39 0.98 -16.96
CA SER A 266 8.22 1.79 -16.57
C SER A 266 7.04 1.58 -17.52
N LYS A 267 6.56 0.35 -17.61
CA LYS A 267 5.48 -0.02 -18.53
C LYS A 267 4.12 0.38 -17.96
N ILE A 268 3.43 1.28 -18.64
CA ILE A 268 2.06 1.65 -18.29
C ILE A 268 1.11 0.49 -18.62
N SER A 269 0.27 0.11 -17.67
CA SER A 269 -0.76 -0.89 -17.86
C SER A 269 -1.82 -0.40 -18.86
N LYS A 270 -2.22 -1.28 -19.79
CA LYS A 270 -3.32 -1.02 -20.72
C LYS A 270 -4.66 -1.53 -20.20
N SER A 271 -4.60 -2.36 -19.17
CA SER A 271 -5.76 -3.03 -18.56
C SER A 271 -6.26 -2.32 -17.28
N GLY A 272 -5.83 -1.06 -17.04
CA GLY A 272 -6.36 -0.24 -15.95
C GLY A 272 -5.66 -0.40 -14.60
N LEU A 273 -4.50 -1.06 -14.53
CA LEU A 273 -3.70 -1.11 -13.31
C LEU A 273 -2.86 0.17 -13.17
N SER A 274 -2.60 0.62 -11.96
CA SER A 274 -1.67 1.71 -11.70
C SER A 274 -0.23 1.22 -11.85
N THR A 275 0.66 2.07 -12.39
CA THR A 275 2.10 1.80 -12.47
C THR A 275 2.83 2.73 -11.52
N SER A 276 3.72 2.21 -10.69
CA SER A 276 4.50 3.02 -9.75
C SER A 276 5.90 2.45 -9.56
N ILE A 277 6.78 3.26 -8.96
CA ILE A 277 8.12 2.84 -8.57
C ILE A 277 8.02 2.01 -7.30
N GLY A 278 8.61 0.83 -7.29
CA GLY A 278 8.75 -0.02 -6.11
C GLY A 278 9.91 0.43 -5.23
N TRP A 279 11.08 0.50 -5.81
CA TRP A 279 12.30 1.00 -5.16
C TRP A 279 13.38 1.33 -6.20
N SER A 280 14.37 2.08 -5.75
CA SER A 280 15.62 2.32 -6.48
C SER A 280 16.79 1.72 -5.71
N GLU A 281 17.71 1.05 -6.41
CA GLU A 281 18.90 0.43 -5.87
C GLU A 281 20.06 0.56 -6.85
N GLY A 282 21.14 1.20 -6.45
CA GLY A 282 22.34 1.35 -7.30
C GLY A 282 22.05 1.99 -8.66
N GLY A 283 21.15 2.97 -8.71
CA GLY A 283 20.72 3.65 -9.93
C GLY A 283 19.75 2.85 -10.82
N LYS A 284 19.33 1.67 -10.41
CA LYS A 284 18.29 0.88 -11.06
C LYS A 284 16.95 1.08 -10.36
N VAL A 285 15.90 1.26 -11.13
CA VAL A 285 14.53 1.44 -10.64
C VAL A 285 13.73 0.19 -10.91
N SER A 286 13.05 -0.34 -9.90
CA SER A 286 12.08 -1.42 -10.01
C SER A 286 10.68 -0.86 -9.99
N TYR A 287 9.82 -1.35 -10.87
CA TYR A 287 8.43 -0.91 -11.00
C TYR A 287 7.45 -2.01 -10.62
N TYR A 288 6.26 -1.62 -10.22
CA TYR A 288 5.15 -2.53 -9.99
C TYR A 288 3.85 -2.03 -10.60
N TRP A 289 2.96 -2.97 -10.88
CA TRP A 289 1.55 -2.68 -11.09
C TRP A 289 0.77 -2.93 -9.80
N ASP A 290 -0.19 -2.05 -9.57
CA ASP A 290 -1.03 -2.02 -8.37
C ASP A 290 -2.49 -2.24 -8.76
N GLY A 291 -3.12 -3.23 -8.12
CA GLY A 291 -4.55 -3.54 -8.20
C GLY A 291 -5.17 -3.56 -6.81
N GLN A 292 -6.37 -2.98 -6.67
CA GLN A 292 -7.02 -2.76 -5.38
C GLN A 292 -8.41 -3.38 -5.36
N VAL A 293 -8.70 -4.11 -4.29
CA VAL A 293 -10.04 -4.57 -3.92
C VAL A 293 -10.46 -3.79 -2.68
N PHE A 294 -11.44 -2.91 -2.79
CA PHE A 294 -11.76 -1.94 -1.73
C PHE A 294 -12.41 -2.55 -0.49
N ALA A 295 -12.96 -3.76 -0.58
CA ALA A 295 -13.61 -4.43 0.52
C ALA A 295 -13.16 -5.89 0.63
N ALA A 296 -12.36 -6.20 1.66
CA ALA A 296 -11.98 -7.56 2.03
C ALA A 296 -12.37 -7.84 3.49
N ALA A 297 -11.58 -7.47 4.49
CA ALA A 297 -11.99 -7.63 5.88
C ALA A 297 -13.21 -6.78 6.23
N SER A 298 -13.42 -5.63 5.60
CA SER A 298 -14.65 -4.84 5.76
C SER A 298 -15.89 -5.60 5.29
N ALA A 299 -15.81 -6.38 4.20
CA ALA A 299 -16.90 -7.24 3.75
C ALA A 299 -17.16 -8.41 4.72
N VAL A 300 -16.10 -8.98 5.31
CA VAL A 300 -16.23 -10.01 6.36
C VAL A 300 -16.87 -9.42 7.63
N ASN A 301 -16.47 -8.22 8.05
CA ASN A 301 -17.09 -7.52 9.19
C ASN A 301 -18.58 -7.26 8.93
N TRP A 302 -18.94 -6.85 7.71
CA TRP A 302 -20.34 -6.71 7.31
C TRP A 302 -21.12 -8.03 7.45
N LEU A 303 -20.52 -9.19 7.07
CA LEU A 303 -21.16 -10.50 7.28
C LEU A 303 -21.44 -10.79 8.76
N VAL A 304 -20.52 -10.38 9.65
CA VAL A 304 -20.68 -10.51 11.11
C VAL A 304 -21.80 -9.59 11.61
N GLU A 305 -21.77 -8.32 11.24
CA GLU A 305 -22.77 -7.30 11.64
C GLU A 305 -24.19 -7.69 11.19
N MET A 306 -24.32 -8.25 10.01
CA MET A 306 -25.60 -8.73 9.48
C MET A 306 -26.02 -10.10 10.00
N GLY A 307 -25.19 -10.75 10.84
CA GLY A 307 -25.49 -12.03 11.44
C GLY A 307 -25.51 -13.21 10.45
N PHE A 308 -24.72 -13.11 9.37
CA PHE A 308 -24.50 -14.25 8.46
C PHE A 308 -23.52 -15.26 9.06
N ILE A 309 -22.51 -14.78 9.78
CA ILE A 309 -21.55 -15.51 10.59
C ILE A 309 -21.39 -14.82 11.94
N ASN A 310 -20.88 -15.49 12.97
CA ASN A 310 -20.66 -14.88 14.29
C ASN A 310 -19.30 -14.20 14.38
N ASP A 311 -18.28 -14.75 13.72
CA ASP A 311 -16.95 -14.14 13.60
C ASP A 311 -16.19 -14.68 12.37
N ALA A 312 -15.06 -14.05 12.04
CA ALA A 312 -14.26 -14.43 10.87
C ALA A 312 -13.67 -15.86 10.92
N ARG A 313 -13.58 -16.50 12.08
CA ARG A 313 -13.09 -17.90 12.21
C ARG A 313 -14.05 -18.89 11.60
N GLU A 314 -15.33 -18.52 11.44
CA GLU A 314 -16.35 -19.36 10.81
C GLU A 314 -16.19 -19.46 9.29
N LEU A 315 -15.37 -18.63 8.66
CA LEU A 315 -15.16 -18.65 7.20
C LEU A 315 -14.73 -20.03 6.68
N ASP A 316 -13.96 -20.78 7.46
CA ASP A 316 -13.50 -22.12 7.08
C ASP A 316 -14.56 -23.22 7.30
N SER A 317 -15.66 -22.89 7.96
CA SER A 317 -16.82 -23.76 8.16
C SER A 317 -17.93 -23.54 7.11
N LEU A 318 -17.77 -22.55 6.24
CA LEU A 318 -18.72 -22.29 5.14
C LEU A 318 -18.71 -23.44 4.12
N PRO A 319 -19.78 -23.60 3.32
CA PRO A 319 -19.79 -24.54 2.22
C PRO A 319 -18.57 -24.39 1.31
N ILE A 320 -18.03 -25.49 0.82
CA ILE A 320 -16.90 -25.46 -0.11
C ILE A 320 -17.27 -24.72 -1.39
N ASP A 321 -18.50 -24.90 -1.88
CA ASP A 321 -19.04 -24.30 -3.09
C ASP A 321 -20.47 -23.80 -2.87
N THR A 322 -20.87 -22.81 -3.67
CA THR A 322 -22.24 -22.31 -3.75
C THR A 322 -22.58 -21.96 -5.21
N GLU A 323 -23.86 -22.06 -5.58
CA GLU A 323 -24.36 -21.55 -6.88
C GLU A 323 -24.58 -20.04 -6.88
N VAL A 324 -24.59 -19.41 -5.70
CA VAL A 324 -24.72 -17.98 -5.57
C VAL A 324 -23.40 -17.31 -5.93
N ILE A 325 -23.49 -16.24 -6.70
CA ILE A 325 -22.34 -15.36 -7.01
C ILE A 325 -22.58 -13.99 -6.36
N SER A 326 -21.56 -13.43 -5.73
CA SER A 326 -21.54 -12.06 -5.26
C SER A 326 -20.44 -11.28 -5.97
N THR A 327 -20.72 -10.01 -6.30
CA THR A 327 -19.67 -9.10 -6.79
C THR A 327 -18.79 -8.55 -5.68
N SER A 328 -19.24 -8.60 -4.43
CA SER A 328 -18.54 -8.08 -3.23
C SER A 328 -18.04 -6.63 -3.36
N GLY A 329 -18.68 -5.83 -4.20
CA GLY A 329 -18.34 -4.41 -4.42
C GLY A 329 -18.93 -3.48 -3.37
N PHE A 330 -18.75 -3.76 -2.06
CA PHE A 330 -19.37 -2.98 -0.98
C PHE A 330 -18.94 -1.52 -0.93
N ASN A 331 -17.71 -1.23 -1.36
CA ASN A 331 -17.15 0.12 -1.45
C ASN A 331 -16.80 0.51 -2.89
N GLY A 332 -17.50 -0.04 -3.87
CA GLY A 332 -17.14 0.08 -5.28
C GLY A 332 -16.11 -0.95 -5.72
N PHE A 333 -15.59 -0.77 -6.92
CA PHE A 333 -14.55 -1.61 -7.50
C PHE A 333 -13.32 -0.76 -7.81
N GLY A 334 -12.15 -1.23 -7.38
CA GLY A 334 -10.86 -0.66 -7.71
C GLY A 334 -10.38 -1.07 -9.11
N ALA A 335 -9.07 -1.17 -9.27
CA ALA A 335 -8.49 -1.67 -10.52
C ALA A 335 -8.94 -3.12 -10.80
N PRO A 336 -9.16 -3.48 -12.04
CA PRO A 336 -8.93 -2.70 -13.26
C PRO A 336 -10.10 -1.79 -13.68
N THR A 337 -11.25 -1.88 -13.02
CA THR A 337 -12.50 -1.27 -13.54
C THR A 337 -12.77 0.14 -13.05
N TRP A 338 -12.23 0.54 -11.90
CA TRP A 338 -12.35 1.89 -11.30
C TRP A 338 -13.79 2.39 -11.21
N GLN A 339 -14.71 1.56 -10.70
CA GLN A 339 -16.12 1.88 -10.56
C GLN A 339 -16.44 2.30 -9.11
N ALA A 340 -16.15 3.55 -8.77
CA ALA A 340 -16.34 4.08 -7.41
C ALA A 340 -17.78 3.98 -6.86
N ARG A 341 -18.80 3.94 -7.77
CA ARG A 341 -20.21 3.78 -7.41
C ARG A 341 -20.75 2.35 -7.60
N GLY A 342 -19.87 1.39 -7.84
CA GLY A 342 -20.21 -0.04 -7.88
C GLY A 342 -20.78 -0.48 -6.54
N THR A 343 -21.70 -1.43 -6.56
CA THR A 343 -22.33 -1.99 -5.36
C THR A 343 -22.21 -3.50 -5.32
N ALA A 344 -22.25 -4.07 -4.12
CA ALA A 344 -22.37 -5.50 -3.97
C ALA A 344 -23.72 -5.99 -4.50
N SER A 345 -23.69 -7.08 -5.25
CA SER A 345 -24.86 -7.72 -5.81
C SER A 345 -24.76 -9.24 -5.64
N PHE A 346 -25.92 -9.89 -5.56
CA PHE A 346 -26.04 -11.35 -5.52
C PHE A 346 -26.86 -11.87 -6.68
N SER A 347 -26.49 -13.02 -7.22
CA SER A 347 -27.24 -13.73 -8.27
C SER A 347 -27.20 -15.23 -8.05
N GLY A 348 -28.19 -15.96 -8.58
CA GLY A 348 -28.29 -17.43 -8.45
C GLY A 348 -28.98 -17.91 -7.18
N MET A 349 -29.66 -17.03 -6.43
CA MET A 349 -30.41 -17.42 -5.23
C MET A 349 -31.70 -18.19 -5.59
N THR A 350 -32.02 -19.16 -4.75
CA THR A 350 -33.28 -19.93 -4.78
C THR A 350 -33.88 -19.97 -3.37
N LEU A 351 -35.06 -20.56 -3.24
CA LEU A 351 -35.65 -20.78 -1.90
C LEU A 351 -34.83 -21.71 -0.99
N ALA A 352 -33.90 -22.47 -1.54
CA ALA A 352 -33.00 -23.33 -0.80
C ALA A 352 -31.71 -22.65 -0.37
N THR A 353 -31.46 -21.41 -0.82
CA THR A 353 -30.25 -20.63 -0.48
C THR A 353 -30.23 -20.32 1.01
N THR A 354 -29.12 -20.64 1.65
CA THR A 354 -28.91 -20.41 3.08
C THR A 354 -28.04 -19.16 3.32
N LYS A 355 -27.98 -18.71 4.59
CA LYS A 355 -27.04 -17.64 5.00
C LYS A 355 -25.58 -18.01 4.70
N ALA A 356 -25.22 -19.28 4.90
CA ALA A 356 -23.87 -19.78 4.66
C ALA A 356 -23.51 -19.71 3.15
N ASP A 357 -24.46 -19.95 2.25
CA ASP A 357 -24.24 -19.78 0.81
C ASP A 357 -23.98 -18.32 0.43
N LEU A 358 -24.69 -17.37 1.05
CA LEU A 358 -24.48 -15.95 0.81
C LEU A 358 -23.13 -15.50 1.37
N ALA A 359 -22.76 -15.94 2.57
CA ALA A 359 -21.45 -15.65 3.15
C ALA A 359 -20.32 -16.23 2.27
N ARG A 360 -20.48 -17.46 1.78
CA ARG A 360 -19.53 -18.09 0.85
C ARG A 360 -19.40 -17.27 -0.44
N ALA A 361 -20.50 -16.84 -1.02
CA ALA A 361 -20.49 -16.01 -2.24
C ALA A 361 -19.72 -14.69 -2.05
N VAL A 362 -19.80 -14.07 -0.86
CA VAL A 362 -19.01 -12.85 -0.56
C VAL A 362 -17.52 -13.16 -0.58
N ILE A 363 -17.08 -14.26 0.05
CA ILE A 363 -15.66 -14.66 0.06
C ILE A 363 -15.17 -14.96 -1.37
N ASP A 364 -15.97 -15.69 -2.14
CA ASP A 364 -15.67 -16.00 -3.53
C ASP A 364 -15.59 -14.73 -4.38
N GLY A 365 -16.44 -13.73 -4.11
CA GLY A 365 -16.43 -12.44 -4.80
C GLY A 365 -15.19 -11.59 -4.48
N ILE A 366 -14.68 -11.64 -3.25
CA ILE A 366 -13.39 -11.01 -2.90
C ILE A 366 -12.26 -11.65 -3.71
N ALA A 367 -12.19 -12.98 -3.71
CA ALA A 367 -11.18 -13.73 -4.45
C ALA A 367 -11.31 -13.52 -5.99
N ALA A 368 -12.53 -13.34 -6.50
CA ALA A 368 -12.77 -13.07 -7.92
C ALA A 368 -12.20 -11.71 -8.35
N GLN A 369 -12.34 -10.67 -7.52
CA GLN A 369 -11.73 -9.38 -7.82
C GLN A 369 -10.19 -9.48 -7.87
N VAL A 370 -9.56 -10.23 -6.96
CA VAL A 370 -8.11 -10.54 -7.03
C VAL A 370 -7.79 -11.28 -8.33
N GLY A 371 -8.60 -12.26 -8.72
CA GLY A 371 -8.46 -12.99 -9.98
C GLY A 371 -8.53 -12.08 -11.21
N GLU A 372 -9.40 -11.06 -11.22
CA GLU A 372 -9.48 -10.07 -12.31
C GLU A 372 -8.21 -9.24 -12.43
N VAL A 373 -7.62 -8.81 -11.30
CA VAL A 373 -6.34 -8.09 -11.32
C VAL A 373 -5.26 -8.96 -11.94
N ILE A 374 -5.16 -10.25 -11.56
CA ILE A 374 -4.17 -11.19 -12.14
C ILE A 374 -4.41 -11.40 -13.64
N GLU A 375 -5.67 -11.45 -14.07
CA GLU A 375 -5.98 -11.57 -15.50
C GLU A 375 -5.54 -10.32 -16.29
N SER A 376 -5.74 -9.13 -15.72
CA SER A 376 -5.24 -7.87 -16.28
C SER A 376 -3.72 -7.88 -16.41
N VAL A 377 -3.01 -8.35 -15.38
CA VAL A 377 -1.54 -8.53 -15.40
C VAL A 377 -1.11 -9.42 -16.57
N ARG A 378 -1.79 -10.55 -16.76
CA ARG A 378 -1.52 -11.49 -17.85
C ARG A 378 -1.83 -10.87 -19.22
N SER A 379 -2.93 -10.14 -19.33
CA SER A 379 -3.34 -9.46 -20.58
C SER A 379 -2.31 -8.41 -21.00
N ASP A 380 -1.69 -7.74 -20.05
CA ASP A 380 -0.62 -6.76 -20.27
C ASP A 380 0.77 -7.42 -20.48
N GLY A 381 0.83 -8.75 -20.52
CA GLY A 381 2.01 -9.52 -20.90
C GLY A 381 3.03 -9.78 -19.80
N ILE A 382 2.63 -9.71 -18.52
CA ILE A 382 3.43 -10.18 -17.39
C ILE A 382 2.91 -11.56 -16.94
N SER A 383 3.81 -12.53 -16.86
CA SER A 383 3.49 -13.86 -16.37
C SER A 383 3.65 -13.91 -14.85
N ALA A 384 2.56 -13.68 -14.12
CA ALA A 384 2.53 -13.98 -12.69
C ALA A 384 2.68 -15.50 -12.49
N LYS A 385 3.59 -15.89 -11.58
CA LYS A 385 3.94 -17.30 -11.35
C LYS A 385 3.47 -17.80 -10.00
N LEU A 386 3.65 -16.98 -9.00
CA LEU A 386 3.40 -17.26 -7.60
C LEU A 386 2.83 -16.01 -6.96
N MET A 387 1.85 -16.17 -6.07
CA MET A 387 1.35 -15.06 -5.27
C MET A 387 1.73 -15.32 -3.80
N ARG A 388 2.38 -14.35 -3.17
CA ARG A 388 2.58 -14.32 -1.73
C ARG A 388 1.48 -13.52 -1.08
N VAL A 389 0.98 -14.00 0.04
CA VAL A 389 -0.15 -13.34 0.73
C VAL A 389 0.16 -13.09 2.19
N ASP A 390 -0.25 -11.92 2.66
CA ASP A 390 -0.17 -11.51 4.06
C ASP A 390 -1.47 -10.83 4.52
N GLY A 391 -1.50 -10.41 5.77
CA GLY A 391 -2.66 -9.75 6.37
C GLY A 391 -3.59 -10.71 7.13
N GLY A 392 -4.49 -10.13 7.94
CA GLY A 392 -5.27 -10.88 8.92
C GLY A 392 -6.20 -11.95 8.33
N LEU A 393 -6.73 -11.74 7.13
CA LEU A 393 -7.63 -12.70 6.48
C LEU A 393 -6.93 -13.93 5.90
N THR A 394 -5.59 -13.94 5.82
CA THR A 394 -4.85 -15.14 5.38
C THR A 394 -4.98 -16.31 6.35
N GLN A 395 -5.50 -16.08 7.56
CA GLN A 395 -5.87 -17.13 8.49
C GLN A 395 -7.04 -17.98 7.98
N SER A 396 -7.89 -17.46 7.08
CA SER A 396 -8.95 -18.24 6.44
C SER A 396 -8.38 -19.05 5.28
N LYS A 397 -8.26 -20.37 5.48
CA LYS A 397 -7.89 -21.35 4.45
C LYS A 397 -8.85 -21.31 3.27
N SER A 398 -10.12 -21.06 3.56
CA SER A 398 -11.20 -20.98 2.58
C SER A 398 -10.99 -19.82 1.60
N LEU A 399 -10.63 -18.61 2.10
CA LEU A 399 -10.32 -17.46 1.25
C LEU A 399 -9.04 -17.69 0.44
N VAL A 400 -7.97 -18.18 1.10
CA VAL A 400 -6.68 -18.43 0.43
C VAL A 400 -6.83 -19.47 -0.69
N GLN A 401 -7.55 -20.58 -0.44
CA GLN A 401 -7.82 -21.60 -1.46
C GLN A 401 -8.62 -21.00 -2.64
N ARG A 402 -9.67 -20.22 -2.35
CA ARG A 402 -10.47 -19.62 -3.43
C ARG A 402 -9.68 -18.58 -4.22
N THR A 403 -8.79 -17.87 -3.57
CA THR A 403 -7.87 -16.95 -4.26
C THR A 403 -6.93 -17.71 -5.20
N ALA A 404 -6.38 -18.86 -4.77
CA ALA A 404 -5.61 -19.74 -5.65
C ALA A 404 -6.44 -20.23 -6.84
N ASP A 405 -7.67 -20.71 -6.59
CA ASP A 405 -8.57 -21.22 -7.62
C ASP A 405 -8.92 -20.16 -8.66
N LEU A 406 -9.22 -18.92 -8.26
CA LEU A 406 -9.69 -17.88 -9.16
C LEU A 406 -8.54 -17.08 -9.82
N SER A 407 -7.39 -16.99 -9.17
CA SER A 407 -6.17 -16.43 -9.78
C SER A 407 -5.41 -17.42 -10.65
N GLN A 408 -5.64 -18.74 -10.46
CA GLN A 408 -4.86 -19.83 -11.08
C GLN A 408 -3.36 -19.67 -10.83
N LEU A 409 -3.00 -19.29 -9.58
CA LEU A 409 -1.63 -19.19 -9.09
C LEU A 409 -1.44 -20.07 -7.85
N ASP A 410 -0.24 -20.61 -7.70
CA ASP A 410 0.19 -21.14 -6.42
C ASP A 410 0.29 -19.96 -5.42
N ILE A 411 -0.10 -20.19 -4.15
CA ILE A 411 -0.05 -19.17 -3.11
C ILE A 411 0.87 -19.62 -1.98
N GLU A 412 1.78 -18.75 -1.57
CA GLU A 412 2.56 -18.87 -0.34
C GLU A 412 2.06 -17.85 0.69
N ILE A 413 1.87 -18.30 1.93
CA ILE A 413 1.50 -17.40 3.02
C ILE A 413 2.77 -16.88 3.67
N TYR A 414 2.93 -15.54 3.72
CA TYR A 414 4.04 -14.91 4.42
C TYR A 414 3.86 -15.10 5.93
N PRO A 415 4.87 -15.63 6.65
CA PRO A 415 4.67 -16.09 8.02
C PRO A 415 4.69 -14.99 9.08
N HIS A 416 5.13 -13.78 8.73
CA HIS A 416 5.30 -12.68 9.68
C HIS A 416 4.23 -11.61 9.54
N PRO A 417 3.64 -11.10 10.65
CA PRO A 417 2.62 -10.05 10.59
C PRO A 417 3.20 -8.65 10.31
N ASP A 418 4.51 -8.53 10.10
CA ASP A 418 5.24 -7.26 10.03
C ASP A 418 5.96 -7.09 8.69
N ALA A 419 5.34 -7.51 7.58
CA ALA A 419 5.96 -7.48 6.25
C ALA A 419 6.57 -6.10 5.92
N THR A 420 5.83 -5.02 6.12
CA THR A 420 6.30 -3.64 5.89
C THR A 420 7.58 -3.33 6.66
N ALA A 421 7.58 -3.59 7.98
CA ALA A 421 8.76 -3.33 8.81
C ALA A 421 9.95 -4.23 8.43
N MET A 422 9.72 -5.48 8.06
CA MET A 422 10.78 -6.39 7.62
C MET A 422 11.38 -5.99 6.27
N GLY A 423 10.56 -5.46 5.36
CA GLY A 423 11.06 -4.91 4.09
C GLY A 423 11.86 -3.63 4.28
N THR A 424 11.40 -2.75 5.16
CA THR A 424 12.13 -1.55 5.56
C THR A 424 13.48 -1.90 6.21
N PHE A 425 13.50 -2.92 7.07
CA PHE A 425 14.73 -3.46 7.63
C PHE A 425 15.70 -3.96 6.55
N ALA A 426 15.21 -4.76 5.59
CA ALA A 426 16.05 -5.28 4.51
C ALA A 426 16.66 -4.15 3.67
N LEU A 427 15.87 -3.12 3.37
CA LEU A 427 16.30 -1.95 2.64
C LEU A 427 17.36 -1.15 3.41
N THR A 428 17.13 -0.92 4.71
CA THR A 428 18.08 -0.23 5.60
C THR A 428 19.39 -1.00 5.73
N LYS A 429 19.31 -2.32 5.91
CA LYS A 429 20.47 -3.21 5.99
C LYS A 429 21.27 -3.22 4.69
N SER A 430 20.59 -3.21 3.53
CA SER A 430 21.21 -3.06 2.21
C SER A 430 22.07 -1.79 2.14
N GLY A 431 21.49 -0.63 2.44
CA GLY A 431 22.20 0.64 2.40
C GLY A 431 23.32 0.77 3.43
N LEU A 432 23.15 0.19 4.62
CA LEU A 432 24.17 0.22 5.67
C LEU A 432 25.37 -0.69 5.38
N THR A 433 25.13 -1.84 4.74
CA THR A 433 26.18 -2.87 4.53
C THR A 433 26.75 -2.88 3.12
N GLY A 434 26.13 -2.18 2.18
CA GLY A 434 26.49 -2.22 0.75
C GLY A 434 26.11 -3.53 0.05
N LYS A 435 25.35 -4.41 0.71
CA LYS A 435 24.78 -5.60 0.08
C LYS A 435 23.56 -5.24 -0.73
N THR A 436 23.19 -6.09 -1.67
CA THR A 436 21.91 -5.92 -2.39
C THR A 436 20.71 -6.10 -1.45
N ILE A 437 19.55 -5.55 -1.86
CA ILE A 437 18.29 -5.76 -1.15
C ILE A 437 18.01 -7.26 -1.02
N ALA A 438 18.20 -8.03 -2.08
CA ALA A 438 17.99 -9.48 -2.09
C ALA A 438 18.84 -10.22 -1.04
N GLU A 439 20.11 -9.83 -0.85
CA GLU A 439 21.01 -10.42 0.15
C GLU A 439 20.72 -9.93 1.59
N SER A 440 19.92 -8.88 1.72
CA SER A 440 19.59 -8.24 3.00
C SER A 440 18.27 -8.72 3.59
N ILE A 441 17.41 -9.36 2.78
CA ILE A 441 16.15 -9.94 3.26
C ILE A 441 16.43 -11.11 4.19
N SER A 442 15.74 -11.13 5.33
CA SER A 442 15.78 -12.27 6.25
C SER A 442 15.21 -13.51 5.59
N ASP A 443 15.84 -14.66 5.83
CA ASP A 443 15.30 -15.90 5.29
C ASP A 443 14.02 -16.28 6.05
N TRP A 444 12.99 -16.60 5.29
CA TRP A 444 11.75 -17.16 5.80
C TRP A 444 11.33 -18.31 4.89
N GLY A 445 11.00 -19.44 5.51
CA GLY A 445 10.49 -20.60 4.80
C GLY A 445 8.98 -20.49 4.68
N SER A 446 8.45 -20.79 3.50
CA SER A 446 7.02 -21.06 3.34
C SER A 446 6.83 -22.56 3.28
N ASP A 447 6.25 -23.14 4.33
CA ASP A 447 5.92 -24.56 4.36
C ASP A 447 4.54 -24.86 3.71
N LEU A 448 3.81 -23.82 3.27
CA LEU A 448 2.43 -23.91 2.83
C LEU A 448 2.24 -23.22 1.45
N ALA A 449 2.50 -23.97 0.39
CA ALA A 449 2.02 -23.60 -0.93
C ALA A 449 0.59 -24.15 -1.14
N VAL A 450 -0.39 -23.27 -1.24
CA VAL A 450 -1.76 -23.61 -1.62
C VAL A 450 -1.86 -23.58 -3.14
N LYS A 451 -2.23 -24.73 -3.74
CA LYS A 451 -2.37 -24.86 -5.20
C LYS A 451 -3.81 -24.69 -5.65
N PRO A 452 -4.06 -24.20 -6.86
CA PRO A 452 -5.40 -24.22 -7.44
C PRO A 452 -6.01 -25.63 -7.44
N SER A 453 -7.20 -25.76 -6.90
CA SER A 453 -7.98 -27.01 -6.93
C SER A 453 -8.99 -27.02 -8.09
N TRP A 454 -9.38 -25.85 -8.60
CA TRP A 454 -10.26 -25.72 -9.75
C TRP A 454 -9.50 -25.83 -11.07
N SER A 455 -10.15 -26.46 -12.06
CA SER A 455 -9.66 -26.42 -13.43
C SER A 455 -9.76 -24.99 -14.00
N LYS A 456 -8.93 -24.68 -14.98
CA LYS A 456 -9.00 -23.40 -15.72
C LYS A 456 -10.37 -23.17 -16.35
N GLU A 457 -11.02 -24.23 -16.82
CA GLU A 457 -12.36 -24.16 -17.40
C GLU A 457 -13.39 -23.73 -16.33
N ARG A 458 -13.39 -24.35 -15.16
CA ARG A 458 -14.27 -23.98 -14.04
C ARG A 458 -14.06 -22.54 -13.62
N THR A 459 -12.80 -22.11 -13.47
CA THR A 459 -12.45 -20.73 -13.16
C THR A 459 -13.00 -19.77 -14.23
N SER A 460 -12.80 -20.06 -15.50
CA SER A 460 -13.29 -19.22 -16.60
C SER A 460 -14.81 -19.06 -16.59
N ILE A 461 -15.56 -20.16 -16.33
CA ILE A 461 -17.03 -20.12 -16.22
C ILE A 461 -17.47 -19.24 -15.06
N TYR A 462 -16.84 -19.40 -13.87
CA TYR A 462 -17.16 -18.59 -12.70
C TYR A 462 -16.87 -17.10 -12.96
N MET A 463 -15.69 -16.77 -13.48
CA MET A 463 -15.27 -15.39 -13.77
C MET A 463 -16.16 -14.73 -14.83
N ALA A 464 -16.64 -15.48 -15.82
CA ALA A 464 -17.60 -14.96 -16.80
C ALA A 464 -18.94 -14.57 -16.14
N ARG A 465 -19.48 -15.42 -15.24
CA ARG A 465 -20.70 -15.13 -14.48
C ARG A 465 -20.51 -13.94 -13.52
N PHE A 466 -19.35 -13.85 -12.86
CA PHE A 466 -18.99 -12.74 -11.98
C PHE A 466 -19.00 -11.40 -12.73
N ARG A 467 -18.34 -11.33 -13.89
CA ARG A 467 -18.28 -10.12 -14.73
C ARG A 467 -19.67 -9.73 -15.25
N ALA A 468 -20.44 -10.69 -15.73
CA ALA A 468 -21.80 -10.45 -16.20
C ALA A 468 -22.70 -9.84 -15.10
N LEU A 469 -22.54 -10.30 -13.84
CA LEU A 469 -23.27 -9.73 -12.71
C LEU A 469 -22.81 -8.31 -12.39
N ARG A 470 -21.51 -8.06 -12.34
CA ARG A 470 -20.93 -6.74 -12.08
C ARG A 470 -21.36 -5.73 -13.15
N ASP A 471 -21.17 -6.07 -14.41
CA ASP A 471 -21.42 -5.15 -15.54
C ASP A 471 -22.93 -4.93 -15.76
N GLY A 472 -23.77 -5.94 -15.50
CA GLY A 472 -25.22 -5.82 -15.52
C GLY A 472 -25.80 -4.99 -14.37
N GLY A 473 -25.12 -4.91 -13.24
CA GLY A 473 -25.47 -4.04 -12.10
C GLY A 473 -25.22 -2.55 -12.38
N VAL A 474 -24.19 -2.23 -13.14
CA VAL A 474 -23.81 -0.84 -13.51
C VAL A 474 -24.85 -0.20 -14.44
N ASN A 475 -25.49 -0.97 -15.31
CA ASN A 475 -26.52 -0.45 -16.22
C ASN A 475 -27.85 -0.07 -15.51
N ARG A 476 -28.00 -0.33 -14.20
CA ARG A 476 -29.21 0.01 -13.41
C ARG A 476 -29.05 1.26 -12.54
N SER A 477 -27.86 1.84 -12.46
CA SER A 477 -27.53 3.01 -11.63
C SER A 477 -27.21 4.27 -12.45
N GLY A 478 -27.77 4.36 -13.68
CA GLY A 478 -27.72 5.53 -14.56
C GLY A 478 -28.55 6.70 -14.06
#